data_cac66c0d9ebd6d9bfc985af194675a71
#
_entry.id   cac66c0d9ebd6d9bfc985af194675a71
#
_cell.length_a   1.000
_cell.length_b   1.000
_cell.length_c   1.000
_cell.angle_alpha   90.00
_cell.angle_beta   90.00
_cell.angle_gamma   90.00
#
_symmetry.space_group_name_H-M   'P 1'
#
loop_
_entity.id
_entity.type
_entity.pdbx_description
1 polymer ?
#
loop_
_entity_poly.entity_id
_entity_poly.type
_entity_poly.pdbx_seq_one_letter_code
_entity_poly.pdbx_strand_id
1 'polypeptide(L)'
;MAPPVIQGEFRGLENLACGIIVCNAEGAIKYINPSAEAILEISHDQACKHNIDLFFQDKNFFQQLKKDMQHHNVFRENEYFIKTKNNKTVCSTFTASSISNSKNILIELVPMDQHLKITNEERMIIQQQANAELLRNLAHEIRNPLGGLRGAAQLLEHELEDKSLTEYTQIIISEADRLQNLMNKLLSPYHLPTYELTNIHELIERVRGLTISEFGSEIILVRDYDVSLPEIVADREKLIQAFLNITRNAAQALQAYNHEPKKIIIKTRSDRHMCVHQKKYQTVIRVDIIDNGPGIAKNILEKIFYPLVSGNQNGAGLGLSLAQDFVSLHKGMIEATSKKNKTCFSIILPIKNDLNNSEAKLDE
;
A
#
# COMPACT_ATOMS: atom_id res chain seq x y z
N MET A 1 -2.75 21.96 47.08
CA MET A 1 -1.32 21.71 46.87
C MET A 1 -0.93 22.36 45.56
N ALA A 2 -0.04 23.34 45.61
CA ALA A 2 0.47 23.98 44.38
C ALA A 2 1.31 22.99 43.57
N PRO A 3 1.25 23.00 42.21
CA PRO A 3 2.05 22.12 41.39
C PRO A 3 3.55 22.41 41.64
N PRO A 4 4.43 21.38 41.59
CA PRO A 4 5.84 21.55 41.78
C PRO A 4 6.39 22.52 40.74
N VAL A 5 7.18 23.49 41.20
CA VAL A 5 7.87 24.48 40.37
C VAL A 5 8.84 23.75 39.48
N ILE A 6 8.48 23.61 38.19
CA ILE A 6 9.35 23.05 37.15
C ILE A 6 10.50 24.05 36.93
N GLN A 7 11.70 23.59 37.24
CA GLN A 7 12.93 24.37 37.08
C GLN A 7 13.12 24.75 35.61
N GLY A 8 13.43 25.99 35.37
CA GLY A 8 13.55 26.79 34.14
C GLY A 8 14.02 26.22 32.79
N GLU A 9 14.49 24.98 32.73
CA GLU A 9 15.09 24.40 31.52
C GLU A 9 14.07 24.01 30.41
N PHE A 10 12.79 23.72 30.77
CA PHE A 10 11.77 23.25 29.82
C PHE A 10 10.54 24.17 29.76
N ARG A 11 10.68 25.43 30.16
CA ARG A 11 9.60 26.44 30.10
C ARG A 11 9.08 26.60 28.65
N GLY A 12 7.78 26.48 28.47
CA GLY A 12 7.10 26.63 27.17
C GLY A 12 6.70 25.34 26.52
N LEU A 13 7.29 24.17 26.87
CA LEU A 13 6.88 22.86 26.35
C LEU A 13 5.56 22.40 26.95
N GLU A 14 5.13 22.98 28.05
CA GLU A 14 3.89 22.67 28.78
C GLU A 14 2.62 22.98 27.94
N ASN A 15 2.71 24.00 27.09
CA ASN A 15 1.56 24.47 26.29
C ASN A 15 1.46 23.83 24.90
N LEU A 16 2.34 22.89 24.58
CA LEU A 16 2.31 22.21 23.29
C LEU A 16 1.23 21.13 23.29
N ALA A 17 0.46 21.08 22.20
CA ALA A 17 -0.59 20.08 22.01
C ALA A 17 -0.01 18.67 21.72
N CYS A 18 1.24 18.58 21.25
CA CYS A 18 1.95 17.32 21.09
C CYS A 18 2.53 16.83 22.41
N GLY A 19 2.60 15.52 22.60
CA GLY A 19 3.27 14.91 23.76
C GLY A 19 4.79 15.09 23.62
N ILE A 20 5.41 15.71 24.62
CA ILE A 20 6.87 15.90 24.66
C ILE A 20 7.46 15.08 25.79
N ILE A 21 8.50 14.32 25.47
CA ILE A 21 9.29 13.55 26.43
C ILE A 21 10.76 13.93 26.24
N VAL A 22 11.45 14.22 27.30
CA VAL A 22 12.91 14.41 27.28
C VAL A 22 13.55 13.30 28.09
N CYS A 23 14.46 12.56 27.47
CA CYS A 23 15.24 11.51 28.15
C CYS A 23 16.74 11.70 27.95
N ASN A 24 17.54 11.10 28.82
CA ASN A 24 18.99 11.08 28.66
C ASN A 24 19.44 9.99 27.65
N ALA A 25 20.73 9.90 27.40
CA ALA A 25 21.32 8.91 26.48
C ALA A 25 21.07 7.45 26.90
N GLU A 26 20.77 7.18 28.15
CA GLU A 26 20.44 5.86 28.71
C GLU A 26 18.94 5.57 28.67
N GLY A 27 18.11 6.54 28.19
CA GLY A 27 16.65 6.41 28.12
C GLY A 27 15.90 6.76 29.41
N ALA A 28 16.60 7.24 30.46
CA ALA A 28 15.92 7.68 31.67
C ALA A 28 15.17 9.02 31.39
N ILE A 29 13.88 9.01 31.70
CA ILE A 29 12.99 10.14 31.46
C ILE A 29 13.33 11.26 32.44
N LYS A 30 13.57 12.48 31.93
CA LYS A 30 13.84 13.70 32.71
C LYS A 30 12.64 14.62 32.78
N TYR A 31 11.82 14.61 31.73
CA TYR A 31 10.67 15.49 31.62
C TYR A 31 9.61 14.89 30.70
N ILE A 32 8.36 15.08 31.05
CA ILE A 32 7.20 14.92 30.16
C ILE A 32 6.26 16.10 30.33
N ASN A 33 5.62 16.54 29.24
CA ASN A 33 4.63 17.61 29.30
C ASN A 33 3.20 17.04 29.56
N PRO A 34 2.20 17.90 29.89
CA PRO A 34 0.85 17.43 30.18
C PRO A 34 0.20 16.64 29.04
N SER A 35 0.52 16.95 27.77
CA SER A 35 0.04 16.18 26.63
C SER A 35 0.62 14.77 26.60
N ALA A 36 1.91 14.60 26.93
CA ALA A 36 2.52 13.26 27.02
C ALA A 36 1.98 12.49 28.23
N GLU A 37 1.69 13.13 29.37
CA GLU A 37 1.02 12.50 30.51
C GLU A 37 -0.34 11.92 30.13
N ALA A 38 -1.13 12.67 29.36
CA ALA A 38 -2.44 12.21 28.88
C ALA A 38 -2.31 11.04 27.88
N ILE A 39 -1.35 11.12 26.94
CA ILE A 39 -1.13 10.06 25.94
C ILE A 39 -0.67 8.75 26.59
N LEU A 40 0.29 8.83 27.53
CA LEU A 40 0.91 7.67 28.16
C LEU A 40 0.16 7.18 29.40
N GLU A 41 -0.87 7.90 29.84
CA GLU A 41 -1.65 7.61 31.05
C GLU A 41 -0.76 7.51 32.31
N ILE A 42 0.24 8.39 32.43
CA ILE A 42 1.22 8.41 33.54
C ILE A 42 1.53 9.85 33.94
N SER A 43 1.63 10.12 35.25
CA SER A 43 2.01 11.45 35.72
C SER A 43 3.51 11.70 35.57
N HIS A 44 3.91 12.99 35.47
CA HIS A 44 5.29 13.43 35.38
C HIS A 44 6.20 12.78 36.44
N ASP A 45 5.79 12.83 37.71
CA ASP A 45 6.58 12.30 38.82
C ASP A 45 6.77 10.78 38.76
N GLN A 46 5.84 10.06 38.17
CA GLN A 46 5.96 8.63 37.95
C GLN A 46 6.81 8.32 36.73
N ALA A 47 6.63 9.06 35.64
CA ALA A 47 7.38 8.86 34.40
C ALA A 47 8.89 9.08 34.60
N CYS A 48 9.28 10.11 35.35
CA CYS A 48 10.68 10.38 35.68
C CYS A 48 11.39 9.29 36.50
N LYS A 49 10.65 8.33 37.04
CA LYS A 49 11.21 7.16 37.75
C LYS A 49 11.44 5.96 36.84
N HIS A 50 11.03 6.05 35.59
CA HIS A 50 11.08 4.97 34.62
C HIS A 50 12.01 5.29 33.43
N ASN A 51 12.38 4.22 32.73
CA ASN A 51 13.04 4.32 31.43
C ASN A 51 12.00 4.36 30.32
N ILE A 52 12.30 5.06 29.23
CA ILE A 52 11.43 5.19 28.06
C ILE A 52 11.10 3.84 27.41
N ASP A 53 11.98 2.83 27.59
CA ASP A 53 11.78 1.47 27.10
C ASP A 53 10.48 0.82 27.60
N LEU A 54 9.94 1.30 28.74
CA LEU A 54 8.66 0.84 29.28
C LEU A 54 7.50 1.05 28.28
N PHE A 55 7.59 2.12 27.50
CA PHE A 55 6.54 2.53 26.57
C PHE A 55 6.77 1.98 25.17
N PHE A 56 7.90 1.36 24.89
CA PHE A 56 8.18 0.75 23.59
C PHE A 56 7.71 -0.70 23.55
N GLN A 57 7.28 -1.13 22.37
CA GLN A 57 6.90 -2.54 22.15
C GLN A 57 8.12 -3.45 22.06
N ASP A 58 9.19 -2.96 21.43
CA ASP A 58 10.47 -3.66 21.30
C ASP A 58 11.47 -3.06 22.29
N LYS A 59 12.02 -3.91 23.17
CA LYS A 59 13.04 -3.51 24.16
C LYS A 59 14.35 -3.00 23.53
N ASN A 60 14.61 -3.33 22.28
CA ASN A 60 15.80 -2.90 21.56
C ASN A 60 15.56 -1.63 20.73
N PHE A 61 14.32 -1.13 20.66
CA PHE A 61 13.97 0.02 19.84
C PHE A 61 14.78 1.27 20.17
N PHE A 62 14.98 1.57 21.45
CA PHE A 62 15.75 2.74 21.87
C PHE A 62 17.22 2.65 21.48
N GLN A 63 17.81 1.47 21.49
CA GLN A 63 19.19 1.28 21.01
C GLN A 63 19.30 1.44 19.51
N GLN A 64 18.31 0.98 18.76
CA GLN A 64 18.25 1.15 17.31
C GLN A 64 18.04 2.62 16.93
N LEU A 65 17.12 3.31 17.62
CA LEU A 65 16.89 4.75 17.50
C LEU A 65 18.19 5.55 17.69
N LYS A 66 19.00 5.22 18.71
CA LYS A 66 20.28 5.89 18.95
C LYS A 66 21.28 5.68 17.83
N LYS A 67 21.34 4.51 17.21
CA LYS A 67 22.21 4.25 16.06
C LYS A 67 21.78 5.05 14.84
N ASP A 68 20.48 5.11 14.57
CA ASP A 68 19.93 5.86 13.45
C ASP A 68 20.13 7.37 13.62
N MET A 69 20.03 7.88 14.85
CA MET A 69 20.29 9.27 15.19
C MET A 69 21.77 9.67 15.11
N GLN A 70 22.72 8.72 15.12
CA GLN A 70 24.15 9.02 14.88
C GLN A 70 24.43 9.44 13.43
N HIS A 71 23.59 8.99 12.50
CA HIS A 71 23.70 9.32 11.07
C HIS A 71 22.78 10.47 10.64
N HIS A 72 21.67 10.66 11.36
CA HIS A 72 20.66 11.69 11.09
C HIS A 72 20.23 12.29 12.42
N ASN A 73 20.35 13.61 12.57
CA ASN A 73 19.99 14.31 13.82
C ASN A 73 18.51 14.18 14.23
N VAL A 74 17.67 13.64 13.36
CA VAL A 74 16.22 13.45 13.57
C VAL A 74 15.81 12.08 13.04
N PHE A 75 15.13 11.32 13.88
CA PHE A 75 14.42 10.09 13.51
C PHE A 75 12.93 10.37 13.53
N ARG A 76 12.20 9.89 12.51
CA ARG A 76 10.74 10.03 12.42
C ARG A 76 10.09 8.75 11.92
N GLU A 77 9.07 8.33 12.65
CA GLU A 77 8.19 7.21 12.27
C GLU A 77 6.74 7.68 12.32
N ASN A 78 6.01 7.55 11.22
CA ASN A 78 4.68 8.16 11.08
C ASN A 78 3.57 7.36 11.77
N GLU A 79 3.76 6.07 12.02
CA GLU A 79 2.76 5.18 12.64
C GLU A 79 3.43 4.30 13.69
N TYR A 80 3.87 4.92 14.78
CA TYR A 80 4.47 4.20 15.89
C TYR A 80 3.45 3.88 16.97
N PHE A 81 3.42 2.60 17.40
CA PHE A 81 2.54 2.14 18.46
C PHE A 81 3.26 2.18 19.79
N ILE A 82 2.90 3.18 20.60
CA ILE A 82 3.44 3.33 21.96
C ILE A 82 2.51 2.66 22.97
N LYS A 83 3.08 2.00 23.97
CA LYS A 83 2.32 1.41 25.08
C LYS A 83 2.04 2.45 26.15
N THR A 84 0.82 2.50 26.65
CA THR A 84 0.51 3.27 27.86
C THR A 84 0.83 2.47 29.12
N LYS A 85 0.86 3.14 30.28
CA LYS A 85 1.04 2.49 31.57
C LYS A 85 -0.01 1.38 31.82
N ASN A 86 -1.23 1.54 31.30
CA ASN A 86 -2.32 0.58 31.45
C ASN A 86 -2.31 -0.51 30.37
N ASN A 87 -1.19 -0.71 29.68
CA ASN A 87 -1.01 -1.70 28.61
C ASN A 87 -1.89 -1.47 27.37
N LYS A 88 -2.54 -0.32 27.22
CA LYS A 88 -3.19 0.07 25.99
C LYS A 88 -2.14 0.50 24.96
N THR A 89 -2.48 0.42 23.70
CA THR A 89 -1.60 0.82 22.60
C THR A 89 -2.19 2.06 21.92
N VAL A 90 -1.40 3.11 21.82
CA VAL A 90 -1.75 4.35 21.12
C VAL A 90 -0.90 4.49 19.87
N CYS A 91 -1.55 4.68 18.72
CA CYS A 91 -0.86 4.99 17.46
C CYS A 91 -0.54 6.47 17.44
N SER A 92 0.73 6.81 17.21
CA SER A 92 1.22 8.18 17.20
C SER A 92 2.27 8.37 16.11
N THR A 93 2.38 9.57 15.57
CA THR A 93 3.61 9.97 14.89
C THR A 93 4.67 10.17 15.95
N PHE A 94 5.77 9.42 15.82
CA PHE A 94 6.92 9.46 16.71
C PHE A 94 8.06 10.19 16.03
N THR A 95 8.56 11.24 16.67
CA THR A 95 9.75 11.95 16.20
C THR A 95 10.75 12.03 17.35
N ALA A 96 12.00 11.65 17.12
CA ALA A 96 13.07 11.82 18.08
C ALA A 96 14.16 12.70 17.50
N SER A 97 14.66 13.65 18.29
CA SER A 97 15.72 14.58 17.91
C SER A 97 16.72 14.78 19.04
N SER A 98 17.98 15.04 18.69
CA SER A 98 19.00 15.38 19.67
C SER A 98 18.87 16.86 20.06
N ILE A 99 18.92 17.14 21.35
CA ILE A 99 18.95 18.55 21.83
C ILE A 99 20.38 19.06 21.69
N SER A 100 20.55 20.15 20.94
CA SER A 100 21.85 20.82 20.75
C SER A 100 22.48 21.17 22.11
N ASN A 101 23.79 20.90 22.29
CA ASN A 101 24.56 21.11 23.51
C ASN A 101 24.21 20.21 24.72
N SER A 102 23.36 19.16 24.54
CA SER A 102 23.11 18.18 25.60
C SER A 102 23.14 16.78 25.07
N LYS A 103 23.38 15.79 25.92
CA LYS A 103 23.22 14.36 25.55
C LYS A 103 21.76 13.89 25.70
N ASN A 104 20.82 14.85 25.73
CA ASN A 104 19.41 14.53 25.88
C ASN A 104 18.75 14.34 24.52
N ILE A 105 17.73 13.48 24.47
CA ILE A 105 16.90 13.18 23.32
C ILE A 105 15.52 13.75 23.60
N LEU A 106 15.01 14.56 22.67
CA LEU A 106 13.65 15.05 22.65
C LEU A 106 12.81 14.09 21.81
N ILE A 107 11.72 13.61 22.36
CA ILE A 107 10.74 12.76 21.69
C ILE A 107 9.42 13.51 21.62
N GLU A 108 8.88 13.62 20.41
CA GLU A 108 7.56 14.19 20.14
C GLU A 108 6.60 13.05 19.80
N LEU A 109 5.43 13.07 20.42
CA LEU A 109 4.32 12.16 20.17
C LEU A 109 3.10 12.96 19.72
N VAL A 110 2.67 12.74 18.49
CA VAL A 110 1.42 13.30 17.99
C VAL A 110 0.43 12.16 17.83
N PRO A 111 -0.58 12.05 18.72
CA PRO A 111 -1.59 10.99 18.60
C PRO A 111 -2.27 11.10 17.25
N MET A 112 -2.40 9.97 16.59
CA MET A 112 -3.15 9.89 15.35
C MET A 112 -4.62 9.71 15.73
N ASP A 113 -5.43 10.70 15.40
CA ASP A 113 -6.86 10.66 15.72
C ASP A 113 -7.53 9.50 14.96
N GLN A 114 -7.71 8.38 15.68
CA GLN A 114 -8.29 7.16 15.12
C GLN A 114 -9.70 7.38 14.58
N HIS A 115 -10.47 8.30 15.18
CA HIS A 115 -11.84 8.59 14.72
C HIS A 115 -11.86 9.23 13.34
N LEU A 116 -10.95 10.16 13.04
CA LEU A 116 -10.86 10.80 11.71
C LEU A 116 -10.42 9.80 10.64
N LYS A 117 -9.53 8.88 10.98
CA LYS A 117 -9.07 7.84 10.06
C LYS A 117 -10.16 6.80 9.80
N ILE A 118 -10.81 6.28 10.84
CA ILE A 118 -11.91 5.32 10.73
C ILE A 118 -13.04 5.92 9.89
N THR A 119 -13.44 7.18 10.15
CA THR A 119 -14.48 7.86 9.38
C THR A 119 -14.09 8.06 7.91
N ASN A 120 -12.82 8.34 7.61
CA ASN A 120 -12.35 8.47 6.24
C ASN A 120 -12.26 7.12 5.52
N GLU A 121 -11.86 6.05 6.21
CA GLU A 121 -11.83 4.70 5.65
C GLU A 121 -13.24 4.16 5.41
N GLU A 122 -14.15 4.32 6.35
CA GLU A 122 -15.56 3.98 6.15
C GLU A 122 -16.18 4.73 4.97
N ARG A 123 -15.91 6.04 4.85
CA ARG A 123 -16.33 6.83 3.69
C ARG A 123 -15.73 6.32 2.39
N MET A 124 -14.43 5.96 2.36
CA MET A 124 -13.79 5.39 1.18
C MET A 124 -14.40 4.03 0.80
N ILE A 125 -14.68 3.17 1.77
CA ILE A 125 -15.33 1.87 1.54
C ILE A 125 -16.75 2.06 0.98
N ILE A 126 -17.53 2.94 1.58
CA ILE A 126 -18.89 3.26 1.10
C ILE A 126 -18.83 3.87 -0.31
N GLN A 127 -17.90 4.75 -0.56
CA GLN A 127 -17.72 5.37 -1.88
C GLN A 127 -17.26 4.36 -2.94
N GLN A 128 -16.38 3.43 -2.57
CA GLN A 128 -15.98 2.32 -3.45
C GLN A 128 -17.15 1.39 -3.77
N GLN A 129 -17.97 1.04 -2.77
CA GLN A 129 -19.16 0.22 -2.98
C GLN A 129 -20.20 0.90 -3.88
N ALA A 130 -20.48 2.18 -3.64
CA ALA A 130 -21.40 2.96 -4.48
C ALA A 130 -20.87 3.11 -5.93
N ASN A 131 -19.59 3.37 -6.10
CA ASN A 131 -18.96 3.41 -7.42
C ASN A 131 -19.00 2.05 -8.13
N ALA A 132 -18.82 0.96 -7.38
CA ALA A 132 -18.92 -0.40 -7.89
C ALA A 132 -20.32 -0.71 -8.44
N GLU A 133 -21.34 -0.32 -7.71
CA GLU A 133 -22.73 -0.54 -8.11
C GLU A 133 -23.10 0.31 -9.33
N LEU A 134 -22.71 1.58 -9.34
CA LEU A 134 -22.88 2.47 -10.51
C LEU A 134 -22.17 1.91 -11.74
N LEU A 135 -20.92 1.48 -11.61
CA LEU A 135 -20.16 0.90 -12.72
C LEU A 135 -20.79 -0.40 -13.24
N ARG A 136 -21.34 -1.24 -12.35
CA ARG A 136 -22.03 -2.47 -12.75
C ARG A 136 -23.29 -2.16 -13.55
N ASN A 137 -24.09 -1.21 -13.10
CA ASN A 137 -25.31 -0.80 -13.80
C ASN A 137 -24.99 -0.16 -15.14
N LEU A 138 -24.03 0.78 -15.19
CA LEU A 138 -23.57 1.40 -16.42
C LEU A 138 -23.02 0.37 -17.42
N ALA A 139 -22.29 -0.63 -16.95
CA ALA A 139 -21.75 -1.66 -17.84
C ALA A 139 -22.84 -2.55 -18.43
N HIS A 140 -23.90 -2.85 -17.68
CA HIS A 140 -25.06 -3.56 -18.25
C HIS A 140 -25.76 -2.71 -19.32
N GLU A 141 -25.93 -1.40 -19.04
CA GLU A 141 -26.58 -0.49 -19.99
C GLU A 141 -25.71 -0.19 -21.23
N ILE A 142 -24.38 -0.22 -21.12
CA ILE A 142 -23.48 -0.05 -22.28
C ILE A 142 -23.33 -1.36 -23.07
N ARG A 143 -23.33 -2.53 -22.41
CA ARG A 143 -23.23 -3.83 -23.08
C ARG A 143 -24.39 -4.06 -24.06
N ASN A 144 -25.58 -3.61 -23.72
CA ASN A 144 -26.78 -3.78 -24.55
C ASN A 144 -26.65 -3.09 -25.91
N PRO A 145 -26.37 -1.75 -26.03
CA PRO A 145 -26.19 -1.10 -27.31
C PRO A 145 -24.97 -1.61 -28.09
N LEU A 146 -23.86 -1.97 -27.41
CA LEU A 146 -22.72 -2.57 -28.08
C LEU A 146 -23.04 -3.93 -28.69
N GLY A 147 -23.83 -4.76 -28.01
CA GLY A 147 -24.34 -6.01 -28.56
C GLY A 147 -25.23 -5.79 -29.78
N GLY A 148 -26.08 -4.76 -29.74
CA GLY A 148 -26.90 -4.33 -30.88
C GLY A 148 -26.08 -3.88 -32.08
N LEU A 149 -25.09 -3.02 -31.85
CA LEU A 149 -24.18 -2.54 -32.90
C LEU A 149 -23.39 -3.67 -33.55
N ARG A 150 -22.86 -4.59 -32.73
CA ARG A 150 -22.15 -5.77 -33.20
C ARG A 150 -23.05 -6.68 -34.05
N GLY A 151 -24.27 -6.97 -33.56
CA GLY A 151 -25.24 -7.78 -34.29
C GLY A 151 -25.65 -7.16 -35.62
N ALA A 152 -25.93 -5.84 -35.63
CA ALA A 152 -26.26 -5.12 -36.88
C ALA A 152 -25.10 -5.13 -37.88
N ALA A 153 -23.83 -4.93 -37.41
CA ALA A 153 -22.65 -5.00 -38.28
C ALA A 153 -22.45 -6.43 -38.87
N GLN A 154 -22.70 -7.49 -38.08
CA GLN A 154 -22.63 -8.87 -38.55
C GLN A 154 -23.71 -9.19 -39.59
N LEU A 155 -24.94 -8.72 -39.39
CA LEU A 155 -26.00 -8.88 -40.38
C LEU A 155 -25.66 -8.13 -41.66
N LEU A 156 -25.18 -6.88 -41.55
CA LEU A 156 -24.76 -6.08 -42.70
C LEU A 156 -23.62 -6.77 -43.48
N GLU A 157 -22.63 -7.33 -42.77
CA GLU A 157 -21.52 -8.08 -43.38
C GLU A 157 -22.02 -9.25 -44.20
N HIS A 158 -23.10 -9.93 -43.76
CA HIS A 158 -23.68 -11.06 -44.45
C HIS A 158 -24.49 -10.67 -45.72
N GLU A 159 -25.06 -9.45 -45.72
CA GLU A 159 -25.86 -8.91 -46.84
C GLU A 159 -25.02 -8.15 -47.86
N LEU A 160 -23.78 -7.82 -47.57
CA LEU A 160 -22.90 -7.07 -48.48
C LEU A 160 -22.40 -7.97 -49.63
N GLU A 161 -22.77 -7.60 -50.84
CA GLU A 161 -22.23 -8.22 -52.05
C GLU A 161 -20.78 -7.72 -52.36
N ASP A 162 -20.48 -6.49 -52.02
CA ASP A 162 -19.14 -5.88 -52.21
C ASP A 162 -18.23 -6.18 -51.03
N LYS A 163 -17.29 -7.12 -51.22
CA LYS A 163 -16.29 -7.49 -50.22
C LYS A 163 -15.37 -6.35 -49.80
N SER A 164 -15.25 -5.28 -50.54
CA SER A 164 -14.45 -4.11 -50.14
C SER A 164 -15.06 -3.35 -48.93
N LEU A 165 -16.37 -3.46 -48.74
CA LEU A 165 -17.10 -2.86 -47.63
C LEU A 165 -17.06 -3.71 -46.36
N THR A 166 -16.67 -4.96 -46.45
CA THR A 166 -16.55 -5.89 -45.32
C THR A 166 -15.48 -5.40 -44.33
N GLU A 167 -14.45 -4.68 -44.78
CA GLU A 167 -13.45 -4.10 -43.90
C GLU A 167 -14.08 -3.13 -42.89
N TYR A 168 -15.07 -2.33 -43.29
CA TYR A 168 -15.74 -1.39 -42.37
C TYR A 168 -16.60 -2.07 -41.35
N THR A 169 -17.30 -3.17 -41.70
CA THR A 169 -18.10 -3.95 -40.75
C THR A 169 -17.20 -4.64 -39.74
N GLN A 170 -16.06 -5.17 -40.18
CA GLN A 170 -15.05 -5.78 -39.28
C GLN A 170 -14.44 -4.76 -38.32
N ILE A 171 -14.19 -3.53 -38.76
CA ILE A 171 -13.75 -2.44 -37.87
C ILE A 171 -14.81 -2.18 -36.81
N ILE A 172 -16.09 -2.07 -37.16
CA ILE A 172 -17.17 -1.84 -36.21
C ILE A 172 -17.27 -2.99 -35.18
N ILE A 173 -17.20 -4.24 -35.65
CA ILE A 173 -17.25 -5.43 -34.77
C ILE A 173 -16.06 -5.42 -33.82
N SER A 174 -14.85 -5.17 -34.33
CA SER A 174 -13.63 -5.17 -33.52
C SER A 174 -13.63 -4.06 -32.46
N GLU A 175 -14.13 -2.86 -32.78
CA GLU A 175 -14.25 -1.78 -31.79
C GLU A 175 -15.36 -2.04 -30.76
N ALA A 176 -16.47 -2.65 -31.18
CA ALA A 176 -17.52 -3.08 -30.24
C ALA A 176 -16.99 -4.14 -29.26
N ASP A 177 -16.25 -5.14 -29.74
CA ASP A 177 -15.61 -6.17 -28.92
C ASP A 177 -14.53 -5.56 -27.99
N ARG A 178 -13.76 -4.59 -28.49
CA ARG A 178 -12.79 -3.85 -27.70
C ARG A 178 -13.43 -3.08 -26.52
N LEU A 179 -14.52 -2.36 -26.80
CA LEU A 179 -15.28 -1.63 -25.77
C LEU A 179 -15.89 -2.59 -24.74
N GLN A 180 -16.44 -3.72 -25.18
CA GLN A 180 -16.98 -4.74 -24.30
C GLN A 180 -15.91 -5.35 -23.38
N ASN A 181 -14.71 -5.60 -23.91
CA ASN A 181 -13.56 -6.07 -23.14
C ASN A 181 -13.06 -5.02 -22.13
N LEU A 182 -13.06 -3.74 -22.45
CA LEU A 182 -12.75 -2.66 -21.51
C LEU A 182 -13.75 -2.59 -20.38
N MET A 183 -15.05 -2.71 -20.68
CA MET A 183 -16.12 -2.75 -19.67
C MET A 183 -15.99 -3.98 -18.75
N ASN A 184 -15.69 -5.15 -19.30
CA ASN A 184 -15.47 -6.36 -18.50
C ASN A 184 -14.25 -6.22 -17.57
N LYS A 185 -13.17 -5.56 -18.01
CA LYS A 185 -12.01 -5.26 -17.17
C LYS A 185 -12.36 -4.30 -16.02
N LEU A 186 -13.19 -3.28 -16.27
CA LEU A 186 -13.67 -2.36 -15.24
C LEU A 186 -14.51 -3.05 -14.15
N LEU A 187 -15.26 -4.09 -14.53
CA LEU A 187 -16.12 -4.85 -13.61
C LEU A 187 -15.41 -6.01 -12.91
N SER A 188 -14.25 -6.42 -13.38
CA SER A 188 -13.51 -7.59 -12.88
C SER A 188 -13.28 -7.58 -11.35
N PRO A 189 -13.01 -6.45 -10.67
CA PRO A 189 -12.86 -6.41 -9.23
C PRO A 189 -14.10 -6.83 -8.44
N TYR A 190 -15.28 -6.71 -9.03
CA TYR A 190 -16.57 -6.85 -8.32
C TYR A 190 -17.17 -8.27 -8.38
N HIS A 191 -16.47 -9.24 -8.96
CA HIS A 191 -16.83 -10.64 -8.83
C HIS A 191 -16.39 -11.17 -7.46
N LEU A 192 -17.21 -12.02 -6.85
CA LEU A 192 -16.89 -12.64 -5.55
C LEU A 192 -15.54 -13.35 -5.64
N PRO A 193 -14.60 -13.05 -4.74
CA PRO A 193 -13.29 -13.68 -4.75
C PRO A 193 -13.37 -15.14 -4.30
N THR A 194 -12.60 -16.00 -4.96
CA THR A 194 -12.44 -17.40 -4.58
C THR A 194 -11.11 -17.55 -3.85
N TYR A 195 -11.16 -17.68 -2.52
CA TYR A 195 -9.97 -17.80 -1.70
C TYR A 195 -9.51 -19.24 -1.56
N GLU A 196 -8.24 -19.50 -1.83
CA GLU A 196 -7.56 -20.79 -1.63
C GLU A 196 -6.15 -20.59 -1.08
N LEU A 197 -5.59 -21.68 -0.48
CA LEU A 197 -4.19 -21.66 -0.03
C LEU A 197 -3.29 -21.58 -1.26
N THR A 198 -2.43 -20.57 -1.27
CA THR A 198 -1.72 -20.17 -2.49
C THR A 198 -0.27 -19.86 -2.20
N ASN A 199 0.63 -20.46 -2.98
CA ASN A 199 2.04 -20.11 -2.97
C ASN A 199 2.28 -18.88 -3.87
N ILE A 200 2.79 -17.82 -3.28
CA ILE A 200 3.01 -16.55 -3.98
C ILE A 200 3.98 -16.68 -5.17
N HIS A 201 4.99 -17.56 -5.05
CA HIS A 201 5.98 -17.75 -6.11
C HIS A 201 5.38 -18.43 -7.35
N GLU A 202 4.39 -19.33 -7.20
CA GLU A 202 3.69 -19.91 -8.33
C GLU A 202 2.96 -18.85 -9.16
N LEU A 203 2.31 -17.89 -8.47
CA LEU A 203 1.64 -16.77 -9.13
C LEU A 203 2.63 -15.91 -9.89
N ILE A 204 3.75 -15.57 -9.26
CA ILE A 204 4.80 -14.74 -9.85
C ILE A 204 5.45 -15.46 -11.06
N GLU A 205 5.70 -16.76 -10.99
CA GLU A 205 6.23 -17.53 -12.13
C GLU A 205 5.22 -17.58 -13.30
N ARG A 206 3.92 -17.67 -13.01
CA ARG A 206 2.88 -17.57 -14.04
C ARG A 206 2.91 -16.21 -14.72
N VAL A 207 3.01 -15.12 -13.94
CA VAL A 207 3.12 -13.75 -14.46
C VAL A 207 4.38 -13.59 -15.30
N ARG A 208 5.51 -14.12 -14.84
CA ARG A 208 6.78 -14.10 -15.58
C ARG A 208 6.65 -14.79 -16.93
N GLY A 209 6.06 -15.98 -16.97
CA GLY A 209 5.82 -16.71 -18.21
C GLY A 209 4.96 -15.94 -19.22
N LEU A 210 3.87 -15.32 -18.72
CA LEU A 210 2.99 -14.48 -19.54
C LEU A 210 3.73 -13.22 -20.07
N THR A 211 4.53 -12.57 -19.23
CA THR A 211 5.30 -11.38 -19.62
C THR A 211 6.35 -11.72 -20.68
N ILE A 212 7.07 -12.82 -20.54
CA ILE A 212 8.05 -13.27 -21.55
C ILE A 212 7.35 -13.60 -22.87
N SER A 213 6.18 -14.25 -22.83
CA SER A 213 5.41 -14.57 -24.03
C SER A 213 4.92 -13.32 -24.76
N GLU A 214 4.57 -12.24 -24.03
CA GLU A 214 4.01 -11.02 -24.60
C GLU A 214 5.08 -10.05 -25.10
N PHE A 215 6.20 -9.92 -24.38
CA PHE A 215 7.23 -8.90 -24.63
C PHE A 215 8.54 -9.47 -25.20
N GLY A 216 8.63 -10.79 -25.34
CA GLY A 216 9.84 -11.45 -25.86
C GLY A 216 11.00 -11.49 -24.87
N SER A 217 12.19 -11.83 -25.40
CA SER A 217 13.43 -11.98 -24.61
C SER A 217 14.23 -10.69 -24.43
N GLU A 218 13.74 -9.56 -24.96
CA GLU A 218 14.43 -8.26 -24.85
C GLU A 218 14.42 -7.73 -23.40
N ILE A 219 13.44 -8.16 -22.59
CA ILE A 219 13.32 -7.76 -21.19
C ILE A 219 13.84 -8.87 -20.29
N ILE A 220 14.89 -8.56 -19.54
CA ILE A 220 15.50 -9.49 -18.59
C ILE A 220 14.66 -9.49 -17.30
N LEU A 221 13.96 -10.60 -17.01
CA LEU A 221 13.22 -10.80 -15.77
C LEU A 221 14.07 -11.55 -14.75
N VAL A 222 14.51 -10.83 -13.71
CA VAL A 222 15.37 -11.37 -12.64
C VAL A 222 14.52 -11.73 -11.43
N ARG A 223 14.82 -12.91 -10.86
CA ARG A 223 14.20 -13.44 -9.63
C ARG A 223 15.10 -13.14 -8.43
N ASP A 224 14.52 -12.63 -7.36
CA ASP A 224 15.16 -12.45 -6.05
C ASP A 224 14.17 -12.89 -4.98
N TYR A 225 13.96 -14.21 -4.86
CA TYR A 225 12.91 -14.80 -4.05
C TYR A 225 13.39 -15.25 -2.69
N ASP A 226 12.60 -14.95 -1.66
CA ASP A 226 12.71 -15.57 -0.35
C ASP A 226 11.87 -16.85 -0.32
N VAL A 227 12.52 -18.00 -0.47
CA VAL A 227 11.87 -19.32 -0.55
C VAL A 227 11.22 -19.76 0.76
N SER A 228 11.46 -19.04 1.87
CA SER A 228 10.90 -19.35 3.18
C SER A 228 9.50 -18.78 3.40
N LEU A 229 8.95 -18.06 2.41
CA LEU A 229 7.62 -17.46 2.53
C LEU A 229 6.54 -18.53 2.66
N PRO A 230 5.61 -18.40 3.63
CA PRO A 230 4.50 -19.31 3.77
C PRO A 230 3.44 -19.07 2.68
N GLU A 231 2.58 -20.05 2.50
CA GLU A 231 1.37 -19.90 1.69
C GLU A 231 0.40 -18.91 2.33
N ILE A 232 -0.38 -18.23 1.50
CA ILE A 232 -1.41 -17.28 1.91
C ILE A 232 -2.79 -17.71 1.39
N VAL A 233 -3.84 -17.29 2.08
CA VAL A 233 -5.22 -17.47 1.62
C VAL A 233 -5.54 -16.33 0.66
N ALA A 234 -5.61 -16.65 -0.64
CA ALA A 234 -5.75 -15.65 -1.69
C ALA A 234 -6.58 -16.14 -2.87
N ASP A 235 -7.14 -15.20 -3.62
CA ASP A 235 -7.69 -15.44 -4.95
C ASP A 235 -6.55 -15.38 -5.98
N ARG A 236 -6.18 -16.56 -6.50
CA ARG A 236 -5.04 -16.72 -7.42
C ARG A 236 -5.18 -15.85 -8.67
N GLU A 237 -6.35 -15.84 -9.28
CA GLU A 237 -6.57 -15.13 -10.53
C GLU A 237 -6.47 -13.62 -10.37
N LYS A 238 -7.04 -13.09 -9.29
CA LYS A 238 -6.98 -11.66 -8.99
C LYS A 238 -5.57 -11.20 -8.67
N LEU A 239 -4.80 -11.98 -7.90
CA LEU A 239 -3.39 -11.65 -7.63
C LEU A 239 -2.52 -11.78 -8.88
N ILE A 240 -2.71 -12.81 -9.71
CA ILE A 240 -2.02 -12.92 -11.01
C ILE A 240 -2.30 -11.67 -11.85
N GLN A 241 -3.55 -11.21 -11.89
CA GLN A 241 -3.93 -10.04 -12.66
C GLN A 241 -3.32 -8.75 -12.10
N ALA A 242 -3.25 -8.61 -10.76
CA ALA A 242 -2.58 -7.49 -10.09
C ALA A 242 -1.09 -7.43 -10.46
N PHE A 243 -0.37 -8.53 -10.28
CA PHE A 243 1.06 -8.61 -10.61
C PHE A 243 1.30 -8.40 -12.11
N LEU A 244 0.46 -8.99 -12.97
CA LEU A 244 0.57 -8.85 -14.43
C LEU A 244 0.35 -7.39 -14.86
N ASN A 245 -0.63 -6.69 -14.30
CA ASN A 245 -0.86 -5.27 -14.60
C ASN A 245 0.36 -4.41 -14.25
N ILE A 246 0.98 -4.65 -13.11
CA ILE A 246 2.17 -3.89 -12.70
C ILE A 246 3.37 -4.27 -13.58
N THR A 247 3.58 -5.57 -13.84
CA THR A 247 4.71 -6.05 -14.65
C THR A 247 4.59 -5.60 -16.10
N ARG A 248 3.37 -5.58 -16.68
CA ARG A 248 3.11 -5.03 -18.02
C ARG A 248 3.43 -3.54 -18.10
N ASN A 249 3.04 -2.76 -17.08
CA ASN A 249 3.37 -1.34 -17.04
C ASN A 249 4.90 -1.12 -17.03
N ALA A 250 5.62 -1.91 -16.25
CA ALA A 250 7.09 -1.88 -16.23
C ALA A 250 7.66 -2.24 -17.61
N ALA A 251 7.18 -3.32 -18.22
CA ALA A 251 7.63 -3.79 -19.53
C ALA A 251 7.37 -2.75 -20.64
N GLN A 252 6.17 -2.16 -20.67
CA GLN A 252 5.81 -1.09 -21.62
C GLN A 252 6.68 0.15 -21.44
N ALA A 253 6.96 0.55 -20.21
CA ALA A 253 7.85 1.68 -19.92
C ALA A 253 9.28 1.42 -20.42
N LEU A 254 9.76 0.17 -20.30
CA LEU A 254 11.06 -0.23 -20.80
C LEU A 254 11.13 -0.32 -22.33
N GLN A 255 10.05 -0.75 -23.00
CA GLN A 255 9.99 -0.75 -24.46
C GLN A 255 10.06 0.66 -25.05
N ALA A 256 9.38 1.62 -24.43
CA ALA A 256 9.39 3.02 -24.84
C ALA A 256 10.68 3.75 -24.48
N TYR A 257 11.53 3.17 -23.62
CA TYR A 257 12.75 3.79 -23.14
C TYR A 257 13.98 3.15 -23.78
N ASN A 258 14.77 3.97 -24.46
CA ASN A 258 15.97 3.50 -25.15
C ASN A 258 17.17 3.38 -24.18
N HIS A 259 17.09 2.42 -23.26
CA HIS A 259 18.12 2.12 -22.25
C HIS A 259 18.35 0.62 -22.15
N GLU A 260 19.60 0.20 -22.21
CA GLU A 260 19.99 -1.22 -22.11
C GLU A 260 20.91 -1.45 -20.89
N PRO A 261 20.81 -2.61 -20.23
CA PRO A 261 19.84 -3.69 -20.46
C PRO A 261 18.45 -3.35 -19.90
N LYS A 262 17.37 -3.72 -20.60
CA LYS A 262 16.00 -3.63 -20.10
C LYS A 262 15.76 -4.70 -19.03
N LYS A 263 15.56 -4.28 -17.78
CA LYS A 263 15.55 -5.20 -16.64
C LYS A 263 14.36 -4.97 -15.72
N ILE A 264 13.68 -6.06 -15.37
CA ILE A 264 12.67 -6.08 -14.30
C ILE A 264 13.13 -7.10 -13.26
N ILE A 265 13.20 -6.69 -12.00
CA ILE A 265 13.52 -7.55 -10.87
C ILE A 265 12.24 -7.78 -10.08
N ILE A 266 11.88 -9.05 -9.85
CA ILE A 266 10.81 -9.42 -8.95
C ILE A 266 11.43 -9.97 -7.69
N LYS A 267 11.23 -9.26 -6.58
CA LYS A 267 11.81 -9.56 -5.29
C LYS A 267 10.72 -9.88 -4.29
N THR A 268 10.89 -10.96 -3.51
CA THR A 268 9.96 -11.31 -2.45
C THR A 268 10.67 -11.33 -1.10
N ARG A 269 10.04 -10.81 -0.05
CA ARG A 269 10.55 -10.80 1.33
C ARG A 269 9.39 -10.93 2.31
N SER A 270 9.71 -11.38 3.53
CA SER A 270 8.81 -11.27 4.66
C SER A 270 9.19 -10.06 5.51
N ASP A 271 8.23 -9.20 5.80
CA ASP A 271 8.40 -8.11 6.77
C ASP A 271 7.57 -8.39 8.02
N ARG A 272 8.13 -8.03 9.19
CA ARG A 272 7.49 -8.25 10.48
C ARG A 272 6.94 -6.95 11.05
N HIS A 273 5.84 -7.07 11.80
CA HIS A 273 5.22 -5.96 12.55
C HIS A 273 4.83 -4.76 11.68
N MET A 274 4.30 -5.03 10.50
CA MET A 274 3.90 -4.00 9.56
C MET A 274 2.43 -3.63 9.72
N CYS A 275 2.13 -2.33 9.59
CA CYS A 275 0.77 -1.83 9.55
C CYS A 275 0.27 -1.74 8.12
N VAL A 276 -0.85 -2.41 7.85
CA VAL A 276 -1.56 -2.33 6.58
C VAL A 276 -2.99 -1.89 6.88
N HIS A 277 -3.43 -0.78 6.31
CA HIS A 277 -4.77 -0.20 6.57
C HIS A 277 -5.11 -0.14 8.07
N GLN A 278 -4.21 0.46 8.88
CA GLN A 278 -4.36 0.65 10.35
C GLN A 278 -4.40 -0.65 11.17
N LYS A 279 -4.32 -1.82 10.53
CA LYS A 279 -4.24 -3.09 11.23
C LYS A 279 -2.80 -3.56 11.27
N LYS A 280 -2.31 -3.87 12.48
CA LYS A 280 -0.97 -4.43 12.69
C LYS A 280 -0.99 -5.92 12.38
N TYR A 281 -0.11 -6.34 11.48
CA TYR A 281 0.12 -7.74 11.15
C TYR A 281 1.49 -8.16 11.66
N GLN A 282 1.57 -9.36 12.25
CA GLN A 282 2.84 -9.90 12.75
C GLN A 282 3.80 -10.17 11.60
N THR A 283 3.27 -10.63 10.47
CA THR A 283 4.05 -10.93 9.28
C THR A 283 3.25 -10.56 8.05
N VAL A 284 3.92 -9.96 7.08
CA VAL A 284 3.39 -9.68 5.75
C VAL A 284 4.35 -10.22 4.69
N ILE A 285 3.84 -10.56 3.53
CA ILE A 285 4.64 -10.81 2.33
C ILE A 285 4.75 -9.51 1.57
N ARG A 286 5.97 -9.11 1.23
CA ARG A 286 6.25 -8.01 0.33
C ARG A 286 6.77 -8.55 -0.99
N VAL A 287 6.11 -8.12 -2.09
CA VAL A 287 6.53 -8.39 -3.47
C VAL A 287 6.89 -7.07 -4.13
N ASP A 288 8.18 -6.86 -4.40
CA ASP A 288 8.69 -5.68 -5.09
C ASP A 288 8.88 -6.00 -6.58
N ILE A 289 8.24 -5.22 -7.45
CA ILE A 289 8.46 -5.24 -8.89
C ILE A 289 9.25 -3.98 -9.24
N ILE A 290 10.50 -4.16 -9.62
CA ILE A 290 11.48 -3.07 -9.81
C ILE A 290 11.91 -3.05 -11.26
N ASP A 291 11.72 -1.93 -11.95
CA ASP A 291 12.20 -1.69 -13.30
C ASP A 291 13.29 -0.61 -13.34
N ASN A 292 14.12 -0.66 -14.36
CA ASN A 292 15.14 0.35 -14.66
C ASN A 292 14.71 1.31 -15.77
N GLY A 293 13.41 1.56 -15.89
CA GLY A 293 12.81 2.45 -16.88
C GLY A 293 13.01 3.95 -16.60
N PRO A 294 12.34 4.80 -17.35
CA PRO A 294 12.55 6.27 -17.29
C PRO A 294 12.14 6.89 -15.96
N GLY A 295 11.36 6.17 -15.16
CA GLY A 295 10.74 6.68 -13.94
C GLY A 295 9.38 7.33 -14.21
N ILE A 296 8.71 7.71 -13.12
CA ILE A 296 7.38 8.34 -13.14
C ILE A 296 7.53 9.78 -12.66
N ALA A 297 6.94 10.72 -13.39
CA ALA A 297 6.97 12.13 -13.01
C ALA A 297 6.23 12.36 -11.67
N LYS A 298 6.77 13.23 -10.80
CA LYS A 298 6.22 13.45 -9.44
C LYS A 298 4.75 13.86 -9.43
N ASN A 299 4.34 14.70 -10.38
CA ASN A 299 2.95 15.16 -10.51
C ASN A 299 1.96 14.05 -10.88
N ILE A 300 2.45 12.95 -11.45
CA ILE A 300 1.65 11.77 -11.83
C ILE A 300 1.71 10.71 -10.74
N LEU A 301 2.86 10.56 -10.05
CA LEU A 301 3.10 9.51 -9.08
C LEU A 301 2.02 9.45 -7.97
N GLU A 302 1.51 10.59 -7.53
CA GLU A 302 0.44 10.65 -6.52
C GLU A 302 -0.93 10.20 -7.07
N LYS A 303 -1.07 10.18 -8.39
CA LYS A 303 -2.35 9.90 -9.07
C LYS A 303 -2.35 8.62 -9.89
N ILE A 304 -1.25 7.86 -9.91
CA ILE A 304 -1.12 6.67 -10.77
C ILE A 304 -2.14 5.56 -10.49
N PHE A 305 -2.72 5.56 -9.30
CA PHE A 305 -3.74 4.60 -8.90
C PHE A 305 -5.18 5.07 -9.16
N TYR A 306 -5.37 6.32 -9.61
CA TYR A 306 -6.70 6.77 -10.04
C TYR A 306 -7.05 6.18 -11.41
N PRO A 307 -8.31 5.75 -11.61
CA PRO A 307 -8.77 5.26 -12.91
C PRO A 307 -8.56 6.30 -14.01
N LEU A 308 -8.25 5.85 -15.22
CA LEU A 308 -8.05 6.67 -16.42
C LEU A 308 -6.82 7.60 -16.36
N VAL A 309 -5.97 7.50 -15.34
CA VAL A 309 -4.70 8.18 -15.31
C VAL A 309 -3.66 7.32 -16.02
N SER A 310 -3.16 7.79 -17.15
CA SER A 310 -2.11 7.12 -17.94
C SER A 310 -1.01 8.10 -18.28
N GLY A 311 0.24 7.68 -18.07
CA GLY A 311 1.42 8.37 -18.60
C GLY A 311 1.73 7.97 -20.05
N ASN A 312 1.02 7.01 -20.62
CA ASN A 312 1.23 6.48 -21.96
C ASN A 312 -0.01 6.73 -22.84
N GLN A 313 0.18 7.26 -24.04
CA GLN A 313 -0.93 7.61 -24.96
C GLN A 313 -1.79 6.41 -25.40
N ASN A 314 -1.25 5.19 -25.32
CA ASN A 314 -1.93 3.96 -25.73
C ASN A 314 -2.53 3.15 -24.57
N GLY A 315 -2.41 3.59 -23.32
CA GLY A 315 -2.91 2.88 -22.14
C GLY A 315 -4.27 3.41 -21.70
N ALA A 316 -5.24 2.53 -21.43
CA ALA A 316 -6.55 2.90 -20.88
C ALA A 316 -6.49 3.51 -19.47
N GLY A 317 -5.32 3.54 -18.81
CA GLY A 317 -5.14 4.09 -17.45
C GLY A 317 -5.86 3.29 -16.36
N LEU A 318 -6.20 2.02 -16.62
CA LEU A 318 -6.99 1.18 -15.70
C LEU A 318 -6.16 0.11 -14.98
N GLY A 319 -4.97 -0.20 -15.47
CA GLY A 319 -4.18 -1.34 -14.99
C GLY A 319 -3.76 -1.21 -13.53
N LEU A 320 -3.26 -0.05 -13.11
CA LEU A 320 -2.79 0.18 -11.73
C LEU A 320 -3.94 0.34 -10.74
N SER A 321 -5.04 0.98 -11.12
CA SER A 321 -6.24 1.03 -10.27
C SER A 321 -6.83 -0.35 -10.02
N LEU A 322 -6.94 -1.19 -11.06
CA LEU A 322 -7.36 -2.59 -10.92
C LEU A 322 -6.40 -3.41 -10.04
N ALA A 323 -5.09 -3.20 -10.18
CA ALA A 323 -4.11 -3.86 -9.33
C ALA A 323 -4.32 -3.48 -7.86
N GLN A 324 -4.57 -2.20 -7.56
CA GLN A 324 -4.86 -1.73 -6.22
C GLN A 324 -6.15 -2.35 -5.67
N ASP A 325 -7.22 -2.42 -6.48
CA ASP A 325 -8.48 -3.04 -6.07
C ASP A 325 -8.28 -4.53 -5.73
N PHE A 326 -7.57 -5.29 -6.58
CA PHE A 326 -7.29 -6.70 -6.33
C PHE A 326 -6.45 -6.93 -5.07
N VAL A 327 -5.43 -6.10 -4.83
CA VAL A 327 -4.62 -6.19 -3.62
C VAL A 327 -5.42 -5.79 -2.38
N SER A 328 -6.29 -4.78 -2.48
CA SER A 328 -7.18 -4.35 -1.39
C SER A 328 -8.19 -5.43 -0.99
N LEU A 329 -8.71 -6.22 -1.94
CA LEU A 329 -9.55 -7.41 -1.66
C LEU A 329 -8.84 -8.42 -0.74
N HIS A 330 -7.50 -8.49 -0.81
CA HIS A 330 -6.66 -9.32 0.04
C HIS A 330 -6.18 -8.59 1.32
N LYS A 331 -6.80 -7.44 1.65
CA LYS A 331 -6.40 -6.56 2.77
C LYS A 331 -4.95 -6.10 2.68
N GLY A 332 -4.39 -6.13 1.47
CA GLY A 332 -3.06 -5.66 1.15
C GLY A 332 -3.05 -4.21 0.69
N MET A 333 -1.86 -3.68 0.47
CA MET A 333 -1.64 -2.33 -0.06
C MET A 333 -0.56 -2.35 -1.14
N ILE A 334 -0.58 -1.33 -2.01
CA ILE A 334 0.46 -1.11 -3.00
C ILE A 334 1.10 0.24 -2.76
N GLU A 335 2.42 0.27 -2.70
CA GLU A 335 3.22 1.48 -2.64
C GLU A 335 4.03 1.64 -3.92
N ALA A 336 4.24 2.87 -4.36
CA ALA A 336 5.05 3.17 -5.52
C ALA A 336 6.14 4.19 -5.16
N THR A 337 7.36 3.86 -5.51
CA THR A 337 8.49 4.80 -5.43
C THR A 337 9.17 4.89 -6.79
N SER A 338 9.48 6.09 -7.24
CA SER A 338 10.10 6.27 -8.54
C SER A 338 11.20 7.32 -8.50
N LYS A 339 12.32 6.96 -9.12
CA LYS A 339 13.45 7.82 -9.42
C LYS A 339 13.89 7.54 -10.86
N LYS A 340 14.72 8.40 -11.42
CA LYS A 340 15.31 8.15 -12.74
C LYS A 340 16.04 6.79 -12.75
N ASN A 341 15.74 5.95 -13.72
CA ASN A 341 16.26 4.59 -13.91
C ASN A 341 15.91 3.61 -12.78
N LYS A 342 14.91 3.90 -11.99
CA LYS A 342 14.41 2.96 -10.97
C LYS A 342 12.99 3.30 -10.56
N THR A 343 12.02 2.47 -10.96
CA THR A 343 10.67 2.47 -10.40
C THR A 343 10.46 1.18 -9.61
N CYS A 344 9.86 1.27 -8.46
CA CYS A 344 9.54 0.14 -7.61
C CYS A 344 8.08 0.22 -7.20
N PHE A 345 7.34 -0.83 -7.49
CA PHE A 345 6.03 -1.09 -6.93
C PHE A 345 6.15 -2.17 -5.88
N SER A 346 5.80 -1.85 -4.64
CA SER A 346 5.82 -2.77 -3.50
C SER A 346 4.39 -3.18 -3.16
N ILE A 347 4.08 -4.46 -3.36
CA ILE A 347 2.80 -5.06 -3.01
C ILE A 347 2.98 -5.74 -1.66
N ILE A 348 2.15 -5.37 -0.69
CA ILE A 348 2.21 -5.84 0.69
C ILE A 348 0.94 -6.62 0.97
N LEU A 349 1.10 -7.92 1.28
CA LEU A 349 0.01 -8.85 1.53
C LEU A 349 0.11 -9.40 2.95
N PRO A 350 -0.90 -9.16 3.81
CA PRO A 350 -0.88 -9.69 5.17
C PRO A 350 -1.09 -11.21 5.20
N ILE A 351 -0.31 -11.88 6.04
CA ILE A 351 -0.50 -13.30 6.33
C ILE A 351 -1.51 -13.39 7.48
N LYS A 352 -2.62 -14.09 7.26
CA LYS A 352 -3.53 -14.43 8.35
C LYS A 352 -2.85 -15.48 9.24
N ASN A 353 -2.36 -15.08 10.40
CA ASN A 353 -2.07 -16.03 11.45
C ASN A 353 -3.40 -16.38 12.16
N ASP A 354 -3.80 -17.63 12.11
CA ASP A 354 -4.98 -18.17 12.81
C ASP A 354 -4.88 -18.16 14.36
N LEU A 355 -3.97 -17.36 14.92
CA LEU A 355 -3.76 -17.29 16.38
C LEU A 355 -4.76 -16.39 17.13
N ASN A 356 -5.74 -15.77 16.44
CA ASN A 356 -6.81 -14.99 17.09
C ASN A 356 -8.21 -15.62 16.94
N ASN A 357 -8.30 -16.95 16.79
CA ASN A 357 -9.59 -17.65 16.84
C ASN A 357 -10.08 -17.95 18.28
N SER A 358 -9.50 -17.30 19.30
CA SER A 358 -9.93 -17.46 20.72
C SER A 358 -11.00 -16.45 21.17
N GLU A 359 -11.40 -15.47 20.33
CA GLU A 359 -12.47 -14.52 20.70
C GLU A 359 -13.85 -14.83 20.08
N ALA A 360 -13.96 -15.83 19.21
CA ALA A 360 -15.25 -16.21 18.59
C ALA A 360 -15.93 -17.43 19.26
N LYS A 361 -15.52 -17.83 20.48
CA LYS A 361 -16.11 -18.96 21.24
C LYS A 361 -16.62 -18.58 22.62
N LEU A 362 -17.01 -17.36 22.84
CA LEU A 362 -17.61 -16.92 24.12
C LEU A 362 -18.98 -16.25 23.97
N ASP A 363 -19.67 -16.42 22.84
CA ASP A 363 -21.08 -16.07 22.67
C ASP A 363 -21.82 -17.23 21.98
N GLU A 364 -22.00 -18.35 22.70
CA GLU A 364 -23.07 -19.34 22.58
C GLU A 364 -23.66 -19.62 23.97
#